data_a1cf2bbea1c76b37fadfeec3c0acf4d1
#
_entry.id   a1cf2bbea1c76b37fadfeec3c0acf4d1
#
_cell.length_a   1.000
_cell.length_b   1.000
_cell.length_c   1.000
_cell.angle_alpha   90.00
_cell.angle_beta   90.00
_cell.angle_gamma   90.00
#
_symmetry.space_group_name_H-M   'P 1'
#
loop_
_entity.id
_entity.type
_entity.pdbx_description
1 polymer ?
#
loop_
_entity_poly.entity_id
_entity_poly.type
_entity_poly.pdbx_seq_one_letter_code
_entity_poly.pdbx_strand_id
1 'polypeptide(L)'
;MIRVIRYDKNWKRNGAASITSNPDLFGGEVRYPFDYGCVEMSENNGKLYIVTGHRGYVDESIGQGHQGFLMIQVDQSSMTGKIVSCDLWHSFAQYIKSKDNYMYVLEQSEGSRCTKLSRYDRDTLEETTIELFPYGGSRTSVWALNCYASVDGMAVSSDHVLCIGTSIDQSKYDQVTEDTPHNIYLTVTPTSDFSQKATVTRQLTDFTNNGKSFMGVKITKISDNRFMISWEEYVDPENEKYADDDNLSSSTLHYLFVDGKGNTISKEFTTVAPISDCQPVVKDS
;
A
#
# COMPACT_ATOMS: atom_id res chain seq x y z
N MET A 1 11.28 20.25 -4.58
CA MET A 1 12.53 19.47 -4.62
C MET A 1 12.52 18.44 -3.50
N ILE A 2 12.79 17.19 -3.82
CA ILE A 2 12.99 16.11 -2.84
C ILE A 2 14.49 15.86 -2.71
N ARG A 3 14.94 15.57 -1.49
CA ARG A 3 16.35 15.29 -1.22
C ARG A 3 16.52 13.93 -0.56
N VAL A 4 17.34 13.08 -1.17
CA VAL A 4 17.74 11.77 -0.65
C VAL A 4 19.17 11.89 -0.12
N ILE A 5 19.38 11.49 1.14
CA ILE A 5 20.68 11.58 1.79
C ILE A 5 21.10 10.17 2.18
N ARG A 6 22.32 9.79 1.80
CA ARG A 6 22.93 8.52 2.17
C ARG A 6 23.90 8.70 3.34
N TYR A 7 23.78 7.82 4.32
CA TYR A 7 24.70 7.71 5.45
C TYR A 7 25.41 6.36 5.40
N ASP A 8 26.63 6.29 5.89
CA ASP A 8 27.32 5.05 6.15
C ASP A 8 26.86 4.39 7.45
N LYS A 9 27.42 3.21 7.78
CA LYS A 9 27.09 2.48 9.01
C LYS A 9 27.44 3.21 10.32
N ASN A 10 28.24 4.27 10.25
CA ASN A 10 28.61 5.11 11.38
C ASN A 10 27.80 6.43 11.40
N TRP A 11 26.72 6.52 10.63
CA TRP A 11 25.86 7.71 10.47
C TRP A 11 26.59 8.94 9.91
N LYS A 12 27.72 8.72 9.24
CA LYS A 12 28.39 9.79 8.50
C LYS A 12 27.79 9.91 7.12
N ARG A 13 27.35 11.12 6.79
CA ARG A 13 26.83 11.44 5.45
C ARG A 13 27.90 11.23 4.40
N ASN A 14 27.57 10.42 3.36
CA ASN A 14 28.48 10.09 2.28
C ASN A 14 27.89 10.26 0.88
N GLY A 15 26.70 10.85 0.78
CA GLY A 15 26.09 11.16 -0.50
C GLY A 15 24.77 11.92 -0.36
N ALA A 16 24.35 12.60 -1.41
CA ALA A 16 23.03 13.19 -1.52
C ALA A 16 22.62 13.36 -3.00
N ALA A 17 21.38 13.01 -3.29
CA ALA A 17 20.69 13.33 -4.54
C ALA A 17 19.64 14.40 -4.30
N SER A 18 19.50 15.32 -5.26
CA SER A 18 18.40 16.28 -5.29
C SER A 18 17.54 16.00 -6.50
N ILE A 19 16.26 15.74 -6.28
CA ILE A 19 15.30 15.41 -7.32
C ILE A 19 14.44 16.65 -7.56
N THR A 20 14.44 17.10 -8.78
CA THR A 20 13.62 18.22 -9.26
C THR A 20 12.51 17.68 -10.16
N SER A 21 11.60 18.58 -10.55
CA SER A 21 10.55 18.26 -11.51
C SER A 21 11.11 17.68 -12.81
N ASN A 22 10.36 16.74 -13.38
CA ASN A 22 10.63 16.20 -14.71
C ASN A 22 9.55 16.73 -15.67
N PRO A 23 9.85 17.74 -16.51
CA PRO A 23 8.87 18.36 -17.39
C PRO A 23 8.41 17.43 -18.53
N ASP A 24 9.14 16.36 -18.81
CA ASP A 24 8.80 15.39 -19.85
C ASP A 24 7.69 14.42 -19.42
N LEU A 25 7.35 14.42 -18.12
CA LEU A 25 6.29 13.59 -17.55
C LEU A 25 5.10 14.45 -17.15
N PHE A 26 3.91 14.08 -17.60
CA PHE A 26 2.68 14.70 -17.14
C PHE A 26 2.49 14.45 -15.62
N GLY A 27 2.35 15.51 -14.84
CA GLY A 27 2.34 15.40 -13.37
C GLY A 27 3.74 15.29 -12.74
N GLY A 28 4.81 15.32 -13.52
CA GLY A 28 6.20 15.20 -13.03
C GLY A 28 6.72 16.44 -12.29
N GLU A 29 5.84 17.36 -11.86
CA GLU A 29 6.22 18.48 -11.00
C GLU A 29 6.32 18.05 -9.55
N VAL A 30 7.41 18.41 -8.89
CA VAL A 30 7.58 18.19 -7.45
C VAL A 30 6.92 19.35 -6.70
N ARG A 31 5.61 19.26 -6.51
CA ARG A 31 4.83 20.17 -5.66
C ARG A 31 4.36 19.42 -4.43
N TYR A 32 4.47 20.00 -3.26
CA TYR A 32 4.03 19.41 -2.00
C TYR A 32 4.31 17.89 -1.93
N PRO A 33 5.59 17.46 -2.01
CA PRO A 33 5.95 16.06 -1.91
C PRO A 33 5.56 15.53 -0.52
N PHE A 34 5.25 14.24 -0.45
CA PHE A 34 4.77 13.57 0.76
C PHE A 34 3.40 14.06 1.24
N ASP A 35 2.63 14.64 0.33
CA ASP A 35 1.26 15.06 0.57
C ASP A 35 0.36 13.86 0.28
N TYR A 36 -0.28 13.34 1.30
CA TYR A 36 -1.08 12.12 1.30
C TYR A 36 -0.30 10.80 1.12
N GLY A 37 -0.78 9.77 1.78
CA GLY A 37 -0.28 8.41 1.66
C GLY A 37 1.01 8.15 2.42
N CYS A 38 1.64 7.06 2.06
CA CYS A 38 2.89 6.61 2.65
C CYS A 38 4.07 6.87 1.73
N VAL A 39 5.26 6.84 2.31
CA VAL A 39 6.52 6.85 1.57
C VAL A 39 7.18 5.51 1.78
N GLU A 40 7.42 4.78 0.71
CA GLU A 40 8.14 3.53 0.79
C GLU A 40 9.33 3.51 -0.19
N MET A 41 10.34 2.74 0.18
CA MET A 41 11.57 2.62 -0.60
C MET A 41 11.91 1.15 -0.82
N SER A 42 12.43 0.85 -2.02
CA SER A 42 12.94 -0.48 -2.35
C SER A 42 14.22 -0.36 -3.17
N GLU A 43 15.18 -1.21 -2.84
CA GLU A 43 16.44 -1.28 -3.59
C GLU A 43 16.35 -2.36 -4.66
N ASN A 44 16.92 -2.10 -5.84
CA ASN A 44 17.07 -3.08 -6.89
C ASN A 44 18.34 -2.80 -7.72
N ASN A 45 19.34 -3.66 -7.58
CA ASN A 45 20.58 -3.64 -8.34
C ASN A 45 21.30 -2.28 -8.33
N GLY A 46 21.54 -1.74 -7.14
CA GLY A 46 22.26 -0.47 -6.95
C GLY A 46 21.43 0.78 -7.22
N LYS A 47 20.15 0.63 -7.51
CA LYS A 47 19.20 1.72 -7.64
C LYS A 47 18.21 1.69 -6.48
N LEU A 48 17.99 2.83 -5.87
CA LEU A 48 16.94 3.02 -4.88
C LEU A 48 15.71 3.59 -5.58
N TYR A 49 14.57 2.93 -5.43
CA TYR A 49 13.27 3.39 -5.88
C TYR A 49 12.47 3.87 -4.69
N ILE A 50 11.83 5.04 -4.84
CA ILE A 50 11.03 5.67 -3.79
C ILE A 50 9.67 5.98 -4.40
N VAL A 51 8.61 5.56 -3.74
CA VAL A 51 7.24 5.93 -4.10
C VAL A 51 6.66 6.85 -3.04
N THR A 52 5.88 7.82 -3.47
CA THR A 52 5.20 8.77 -2.58
C THR A 52 4.03 9.44 -3.28
N GLY A 53 3.05 9.87 -2.50
CA GLY A 53 2.04 10.81 -2.96
C GLY A 53 2.59 12.23 -3.07
N HIS A 54 2.02 13.01 -3.98
CA HIS A 54 2.31 14.43 -4.11
C HIS A 54 1.08 15.17 -4.64
N ARG A 55 1.08 16.50 -4.49
CA ARG A 55 0.11 17.34 -5.17
C ARG A 55 0.62 17.66 -6.57
N GLY A 56 0.00 17.06 -7.61
CA GLY A 56 0.45 17.20 -8.99
C GLY A 56 0.20 18.57 -9.57
N TYR A 57 -1.04 19.07 -9.51
CA TYR A 57 -1.40 20.42 -9.93
C TYR A 57 -2.55 20.95 -9.08
N VAL A 58 -2.74 22.27 -9.13
CA VAL A 58 -3.91 22.93 -8.55
C VAL A 58 -4.81 23.37 -9.70
N ASP A 59 -6.05 22.89 -9.71
CA ASP A 59 -7.07 23.46 -10.58
C ASP A 59 -7.49 24.82 -10.03
N GLU A 60 -6.99 25.88 -10.65
CA GLU A 60 -7.24 27.26 -10.20
C GLU A 60 -8.72 27.64 -10.28
N SER A 61 -9.50 26.99 -11.14
CA SER A 61 -10.92 27.28 -11.31
C SER A 61 -11.77 26.88 -10.10
N ILE A 62 -11.36 25.84 -9.39
CA ILE A 62 -12.05 25.31 -8.21
C ILE A 62 -11.20 25.37 -6.93
N GLY A 63 -9.96 25.82 -7.04
CA GLY A 63 -9.02 25.91 -5.91
C GLY A 63 -8.61 24.57 -5.31
N GLN A 64 -8.84 23.48 -6.02
CA GLN A 64 -8.51 22.12 -5.55
C GLN A 64 -7.18 21.63 -6.11
N GLY A 65 -6.38 20.99 -5.25
CA GLY A 65 -5.20 20.27 -5.66
C GLY A 65 -5.54 18.83 -6.04
N HIS A 66 -4.89 18.34 -7.08
CA HIS A 66 -4.98 16.93 -7.48
C HIS A 66 -3.77 16.18 -6.96
N GLN A 67 -4.03 15.16 -6.14
CA GLN A 67 -3.00 14.27 -5.63
C GLN A 67 -2.58 13.30 -6.73
N GLY A 68 -1.34 12.89 -6.67
CA GLY A 68 -0.79 11.96 -7.62
C GLY A 68 0.29 11.10 -6.99
N PHE A 69 0.77 10.18 -7.78
CA PHE A 69 1.84 9.26 -7.46
C PHE A 69 3.14 9.74 -8.09
N LEU A 70 4.24 9.61 -7.36
CA LEU A 70 5.60 9.78 -7.87
C LEU A 70 6.42 8.54 -7.60
N MET A 71 7.11 8.03 -8.64
CA MET A 71 8.20 7.09 -8.47
C MET A 71 9.52 7.76 -8.83
N ILE A 72 10.45 7.73 -7.90
CA ILE A 72 11.77 8.32 -8.00
C ILE A 72 12.78 7.20 -8.07
N GLN A 73 13.77 7.33 -8.96
CA GLN A 73 14.92 6.45 -9.03
C GLN A 73 16.18 7.23 -8.63
N VAL A 74 16.98 6.66 -7.73
CA VAL A 74 18.29 7.19 -7.34
C VAL A 74 19.35 6.14 -7.61
N ASP A 75 20.33 6.48 -8.45
CA ASP A 75 21.53 5.67 -8.59
C ASP A 75 22.39 5.82 -7.34
N GLN A 76 22.63 4.71 -6.65
CA GLN A 76 23.31 4.75 -5.35
C GLN A 76 24.81 5.00 -5.47
N SER A 77 25.41 4.70 -6.61
CA SER A 77 26.85 4.91 -6.84
C SER A 77 27.17 6.38 -7.07
N SER A 78 26.45 7.03 -7.98
CA SER A 78 26.64 8.43 -8.35
C SER A 78 25.87 9.42 -7.48
N MET A 79 24.86 8.94 -6.72
CA MET A 79 23.89 9.77 -6.01
C MET A 79 23.20 10.78 -6.94
N THR A 80 22.82 10.33 -8.13
CA THR A 80 21.97 11.07 -9.05
C THR A 80 20.55 10.51 -9.01
N GLY A 81 19.55 11.39 -9.05
CA GLY A 81 18.14 10.97 -8.95
C GLY A 81 17.26 11.66 -9.98
N LYS A 82 16.21 10.98 -10.39
CA LYS A 82 15.18 11.50 -11.29
C LYS A 82 13.82 10.91 -10.99
N ILE A 83 12.74 11.60 -11.39
CA ILE A 83 11.40 11.03 -11.43
C ILE A 83 11.32 10.13 -12.67
N VAL A 84 10.85 8.91 -12.49
CA VAL A 84 10.78 7.89 -13.55
C VAL A 84 9.35 7.48 -13.90
N SER A 85 8.41 7.69 -13.01
CA SER A 85 6.97 7.53 -13.25
C SER A 85 6.18 8.47 -12.37
N CYS A 86 5.05 8.93 -12.85
CA CYS A 86 4.07 9.70 -12.09
C CYS A 86 2.70 9.57 -12.73
N ASP A 87 1.67 9.76 -11.93
CA ASP A 87 0.31 9.98 -12.40
C ASP A 87 -0.42 11.00 -11.52
N LEU A 88 -1.65 11.34 -11.89
CA LEU A 88 -2.50 12.29 -11.19
C LEU A 88 -3.86 11.66 -10.84
N TRP A 89 -3.83 10.44 -10.32
CA TRP A 89 -5.03 9.62 -10.10
C TRP A 89 -5.56 9.67 -8.67
N HIS A 90 -5.29 10.72 -7.90
CA HIS A 90 -5.71 10.83 -6.51
C HIS A 90 -5.21 9.66 -5.66
N SER A 91 -3.90 9.45 -5.68
CA SER A 91 -3.26 8.36 -4.96
C SER A 91 -3.16 8.65 -3.46
N PHE A 92 -3.69 7.75 -2.63
CA PHE A 92 -3.76 7.91 -1.17
C PHE A 92 -2.87 6.96 -0.38
N ALA A 93 -2.45 5.85 -0.97
CA ALA A 93 -1.51 4.92 -0.37
C ALA A 93 -0.62 4.30 -1.43
N GLN A 94 0.69 4.22 -1.17
CA GLN A 94 1.68 3.73 -2.10
C GLN A 94 2.65 2.79 -1.40
N TYR A 95 2.88 1.62 -1.98
CA TYR A 95 3.83 0.62 -1.51
C TYR A 95 4.71 0.17 -2.67
N ILE A 96 5.98 -0.13 -2.40
CA ILE A 96 6.91 -0.64 -3.40
C ILE A 96 7.74 -1.80 -2.85
N LYS A 97 7.86 -2.86 -3.62
CA LYS A 97 8.79 -3.97 -3.36
C LYS A 97 9.52 -4.33 -4.66
N SER A 98 10.78 -4.69 -4.52
CA SER A 98 11.60 -5.12 -5.64
C SER A 98 11.88 -6.62 -5.55
N LYS A 99 11.88 -7.27 -6.70
CA LYS A 99 12.31 -8.66 -6.85
C LYS A 99 12.79 -8.93 -8.26
N ASP A 100 13.93 -9.58 -8.38
CA ASP A 100 14.57 -9.90 -9.66
C ASP A 100 14.72 -8.64 -10.54
N ASN A 101 14.19 -8.67 -11.75
CA ASN A 101 14.23 -7.54 -12.67
C ASN A 101 13.03 -6.59 -12.54
N TYR A 102 12.20 -6.75 -11.53
CA TYR A 102 10.95 -6.00 -11.42
C TYR A 102 10.83 -5.19 -10.13
N MET A 103 10.14 -4.06 -10.23
CA MET A 103 9.54 -3.36 -9.11
C MET A 103 8.02 -3.58 -9.17
N TYR A 104 7.44 -3.89 -8.04
CA TYR A 104 5.99 -3.98 -7.85
C TYR A 104 5.54 -2.79 -7.04
N VAL A 105 4.53 -2.08 -7.55
CA VAL A 105 3.96 -0.89 -6.91
C VAL A 105 2.49 -1.16 -6.67
N LEU A 106 2.08 -1.05 -5.42
CA LEU A 106 0.67 -1.10 -5.02
C LEU A 106 0.21 0.31 -4.73
N GLU A 107 -0.86 0.72 -5.36
CA GLU A 107 -1.42 2.05 -5.22
C GLU A 107 -2.92 1.98 -5.00
N GLN A 108 -3.40 2.75 -4.02
CA GLN A 108 -4.82 2.98 -3.82
C GLN A 108 -5.21 4.36 -4.31
N SER A 109 -6.19 4.42 -5.19
CA SER A 109 -6.83 5.67 -5.56
C SER A 109 -8.28 5.72 -5.10
N GLU A 110 -8.92 6.87 -5.25
CA GLU A 110 -10.30 7.05 -4.82
C GLU A 110 -11.31 6.46 -5.80
N GLY A 111 -12.47 6.09 -5.27
CA GLY A 111 -13.69 5.81 -6.02
C GLY A 111 -13.52 4.77 -7.12
N SER A 112 -13.96 5.12 -8.31
CA SER A 112 -13.95 4.24 -9.48
C SER A 112 -12.56 3.96 -10.06
N ARG A 113 -11.52 4.61 -9.53
CA ARG A 113 -10.15 4.46 -10.02
C ARG A 113 -9.45 3.22 -9.46
N CYS A 114 -10.06 2.58 -8.47
CA CYS A 114 -9.67 1.32 -7.85
C CYS A 114 -8.22 1.26 -7.32
N THR A 115 -7.89 0.10 -6.79
CA THR A 115 -6.54 -0.26 -6.39
C THR A 115 -5.81 -0.86 -7.56
N LYS A 116 -4.62 -0.37 -7.82
CA LYS A 116 -3.74 -0.86 -8.88
C LYS A 116 -2.55 -1.60 -8.28
N LEU A 117 -2.20 -2.72 -8.89
CA LEU A 117 -0.90 -3.34 -8.71
C LEU A 117 -0.16 -3.27 -10.04
N SER A 118 0.89 -2.48 -10.07
CA SER A 118 1.75 -2.28 -11.23
C SER A 118 3.05 -3.04 -11.08
N ARG A 119 3.52 -3.62 -12.17
CA ARG A 119 4.85 -4.22 -12.30
C ARG A 119 5.64 -3.42 -13.32
N TYR A 120 6.76 -2.87 -12.89
CA TYR A 120 7.71 -2.15 -13.75
C TYR A 120 8.93 -3.01 -14.02
N ASP A 121 9.31 -3.14 -15.28
CA ASP A 121 10.65 -3.67 -15.62
C ASP A 121 11.72 -2.68 -15.15
N ARG A 122 12.76 -3.17 -14.47
CA ARG A 122 13.81 -2.34 -13.88
C ARG A 122 14.61 -1.57 -14.90
N ASP A 123 14.83 -2.15 -16.07
CA ASP A 123 15.77 -1.61 -17.06
C ASP A 123 15.05 -0.72 -18.09
N THR A 124 13.84 -1.10 -18.52
CA THR A 124 13.06 -0.37 -19.51
C THR A 124 12.03 0.58 -18.89
N LEU A 125 11.63 0.34 -17.63
CA LEU A 125 10.53 1.01 -16.93
C LEU A 125 9.15 0.79 -17.59
N GLU A 126 9.05 -0.22 -18.45
CA GLU A 126 7.77 -0.64 -18.99
C GLU A 126 6.84 -1.11 -17.86
N GLU A 127 5.64 -0.59 -17.85
CA GLU A 127 4.61 -0.87 -16.85
C GLU A 127 3.60 -1.88 -17.36
N THR A 128 3.24 -2.82 -16.50
CA THR A 128 2.06 -3.67 -16.63
C THR A 128 1.20 -3.50 -15.40
N THR A 129 -0.06 -3.12 -15.56
CA THR A 129 -0.97 -2.85 -14.44
C THR A 129 -2.13 -3.82 -14.42
N ILE A 130 -2.53 -4.24 -13.23
CA ILE A 130 -3.76 -5.00 -12.95
C ILE A 130 -4.55 -4.29 -11.86
N GLU A 131 -5.86 -4.43 -11.91
CA GLU A 131 -6.76 -3.92 -10.87
C GLU A 131 -6.99 -5.00 -9.83
N LEU A 132 -6.92 -4.63 -8.55
CA LEU A 132 -7.16 -5.55 -7.45
C LEU A 132 -8.57 -5.36 -6.86
N PHE A 133 -9.32 -6.44 -6.81
CA PHE A 133 -10.52 -6.56 -6.00
C PHE A 133 -10.18 -7.44 -4.80
N PRO A 134 -10.72 -7.15 -3.69
CA PRO A 134 -11.86 -6.31 -3.31
C PRO A 134 -11.51 -4.87 -2.94
N TYR A 135 -10.37 -4.37 -3.33
CA TYR A 135 -9.91 -3.02 -2.93
C TYR A 135 -10.45 -1.90 -3.81
N GLY A 136 -11.11 -2.23 -4.91
CA GLY A 136 -11.72 -1.26 -5.81
C GLY A 136 -13.05 -0.71 -5.30
N GLY A 137 -13.40 0.48 -5.77
CA GLY A 137 -14.69 1.11 -5.55
C GLY A 137 -15.70 0.83 -6.65
N SER A 138 -16.87 1.48 -6.59
CA SER A 138 -17.88 1.37 -7.62
C SER A 138 -17.39 1.92 -8.95
N ARG A 139 -17.47 1.13 -9.98
CA ARG A 139 -17.23 1.55 -11.38
C ARG A 139 -18.38 2.37 -11.97
N THR A 140 -19.51 2.48 -11.26
CA THR A 140 -20.74 3.09 -11.79
C THR A 140 -20.81 4.60 -11.58
N SER A 141 -19.97 5.17 -10.72
CA SER A 141 -19.94 6.59 -10.43
C SER A 141 -18.52 7.15 -10.48
N VAL A 142 -18.27 8.05 -11.41
CA VAL A 142 -17.00 8.81 -11.51
C VAL A 142 -16.72 9.64 -10.26
N TRP A 143 -17.75 9.87 -9.44
CA TRP A 143 -17.73 10.73 -8.27
C TRP A 143 -17.94 9.97 -6.95
N ALA A 144 -17.93 8.64 -6.97
CA ALA A 144 -17.99 7.86 -5.73
C ALA A 144 -16.70 8.04 -4.96
N LEU A 145 -16.71 8.94 -4.01
CA LEU A 145 -15.56 9.28 -3.15
C LEU A 145 -15.21 8.17 -2.16
N ASN A 146 -16.07 7.16 -2.02
CA ASN A 146 -15.90 6.10 -1.05
C ASN A 146 -15.75 4.74 -1.75
N CYS A 147 -14.56 4.18 -1.72
CA CYS A 147 -14.30 2.84 -2.25
C CYS A 147 -14.55 1.72 -1.21
N TYR A 148 -14.89 2.06 0.03
CA TYR A 148 -15.06 1.11 1.14
C TYR A 148 -13.89 0.12 1.25
N ALA A 149 -12.70 0.53 0.86
CA ALA A 149 -11.53 -0.33 0.85
C ALA A 149 -10.28 0.48 1.21
N SER A 150 -9.32 -0.18 1.82
CA SER A 150 -7.97 0.34 2.02
C SER A 150 -6.94 -0.68 1.57
N VAL A 151 -5.74 -0.23 1.25
CA VAL A 151 -4.56 -1.08 1.12
C VAL A 151 -3.59 -0.74 2.22
N ASP A 152 -3.07 -1.78 2.87
CA ASP A 152 -2.34 -1.63 4.12
C ASP A 152 -0.94 -2.26 4.06
N GLY A 153 -0.56 -2.83 2.90
CA GLY A 153 0.76 -3.34 2.70
C GLY A 153 0.93 -4.33 1.56
N MET A 154 2.19 -4.56 1.23
CA MET A 154 2.59 -5.49 0.17
C MET A 154 3.87 -6.24 0.55
N ALA A 155 3.92 -7.52 0.18
CA ALA A 155 5.12 -8.34 0.29
C ALA A 155 5.30 -9.19 -0.97
N VAL A 156 6.53 -9.66 -1.21
CA VAL A 156 6.85 -10.51 -2.38
C VAL A 156 7.51 -11.79 -1.89
N SER A 157 6.93 -12.92 -2.30
CA SER A 157 7.47 -14.27 -2.07
C SER A 157 8.46 -14.67 -3.17
N SER A 158 8.84 -15.94 -3.24
CA SER A 158 9.65 -16.47 -4.35
C SER A 158 8.99 -16.29 -5.71
N ASP A 159 7.66 -16.40 -5.77
CA ASP A 159 6.91 -16.53 -7.02
C ASP A 159 5.55 -15.79 -7.04
N HIS A 160 5.21 -15.04 -5.97
CA HIS A 160 3.96 -14.28 -5.89
C HIS A 160 4.15 -12.90 -5.26
N VAL A 161 3.29 -11.97 -5.63
CA VAL A 161 3.06 -10.70 -4.94
C VAL A 161 1.82 -10.86 -4.05
N LEU A 162 1.96 -10.51 -2.78
CA LEU A 162 0.91 -10.56 -1.78
C LEU A 162 0.54 -9.13 -1.38
N CYS A 163 -0.73 -8.74 -1.56
CA CYS A 163 -1.22 -7.43 -1.14
C CYS A 163 -2.32 -7.61 -0.10
N ILE A 164 -2.21 -6.87 1.00
CA ILE A 164 -3.16 -6.92 2.12
C ILE A 164 -3.94 -5.61 2.18
N GLY A 165 -5.18 -5.69 2.58
CA GLY A 165 -6.03 -4.54 2.80
C GLY A 165 -7.39 -4.92 3.35
N THR A 166 -8.27 -3.94 3.44
CA THR A 166 -9.62 -4.11 3.96
C THR A 166 -10.65 -3.79 2.91
N SER A 167 -11.76 -4.45 2.93
CA SER A 167 -12.89 -4.15 2.04
C SER A 167 -14.18 -4.74 2.59
N ILE A 168 -15.28 -4.29 2.00
CA ILE A 168 -16.59 -4.93 2.12
C ILE A 168 -16.71 -6.11 1.15
N ASP A 169 -17.75 -6.90 1.30
CA ASP A 169 -18.16 -7.84 0.25
C ASP A 169 -18.62 -7.06 -0.99
N GLN A 170 -17.76 -6.98 -2.00
CA GLN A 170 -17.99 -6.22 -3.24
C GLN A 170 -19.20 -6.70 -4.05
N SER A 171 -19.67 -7.94 -3.82
CA SER A 171 -20.92 -8.43 -4.43
C SER A 171 -22.17 -7.75 -3.89
N LYS A 172 -22.05 -7.09 -2.72
CA LYS A 172 -23.11 -6.37 -2.03
C LYS A 172 -22.95 -4.85 -2.06
N TYR A 173 -22.10 -4.36 -2.94
CA TYR A 173 -21.76 -2.93 -3.00
C TYR A 173 -22.98 -2.00 -3.02
N ASP A 174 -24.01 -2.33 -3.80
CA ASP A 174 -25.24 -1.53 -3.91
C ASP A 174 -26.13 -1.60 -2.65
N GLN A 175 -25.80 -2.45 -1.69
CA GLN A 175 -26.52 -2.65 -0.41
C GLN A 175 -25.73 -2.15 0.79
N VAL A 176 -24.61 -1.46 0.56
CA VAL A 176 -23.73 -0.98 1.63
C VAL A 176 -24.46 0.04 2.48
N THR A 177 -24.44 -0.20 3.78
CA THR A 177 -24.86 0.74 4.80
C THR A 177 -23.64 1.10 5.65
N GLU A 178 -23.84 2.05 6.55
CA GLU A 178 -22.83 2.42 7.53
C GLU A 178 -22.38 1.25 8.41
N ASP A 179 -23.26 0.28 8.63
CA ASP A 179 -22.99 -0.90 9.44
C ASP A 179 -22.44 -2.09 8.64
N THR A 180 -22.12 -1.89 7.35
CA THR A 180 -21.57 -2.97 6.54
C THR A 180 -20.19 -3.34 7.03
N PRO A 181 -19.95 -4.60 7.46
CA PRO A 181 -18.68 -4.99 8.01
C PRO A 181 -17.58 -4.96 6.95
N HIS A 182 -16.43 -4.43 7.34
CA HIS A 182 -15.20 -4.56 6.58
C HIS A 182 -14.45 -5.81 7.02
N ASN A 183 -13.85 -6.50 6.08
CA ASN A 183 -13.04 -7.68 6.33
C ASN A 183 -11.63 -7.49 5.76
N ILE A 184 -10.69 -8.26 6.30
CA ILE A 184 -9.32 -8.29 5.82
C ILE A 184 -9.23 -9.25 4.64
N TYR A 185 -8.68 -8.77 3.54
CA TYR A 185 -8.48 -9.55 2.33
C TYR A 185 -7.00 -9.59 1.96
N LEU A 186 -6.58 -10.73 1.42
CA LEU A 186 -5.28 -10.95 0.84
C LEU A 186 -5.45 -11.27 -0.64
N THR A 187 -4.85 -10.48 -1.52
CA THR A 187 -4.71 -10.82 -2.93
C THR A 187 -3.32 -11.40 -3.20
N VAL A 188 -3.27 -12.40 -4.06
CA VAL A 188 -2.06 -13.14 -4.38
C VAL A 188 -1.95 -13.24 -5.89
N THR A 189 -0.93 -12.60 -6.46
CA THR A 189 -0.69 -12.52 -7.90
C THR A 189 0.60 -13.27 -8.24
N PRO A 190 0.59 -14.27 -9.12
CA PRO A 190 1.81 -14.95 -9.57
C PRO A 190 2.72 -13.99 -10.33
N THR A 191 4.02 -14.02 -10.06
CA THR A 191 5.00 -13.18 -10.79
C THR A 191 5.21 -13.65 -12.22
N SER A 192 5.03 -14.95 -12.50
CA SER A 192 5.15 -15.56 -13.82
C SER A 192 3.94 -15.33 -14.73
N ASP A 193 2.74 -15.16 -14.14
CA ASP A 193 1.50 -14.78 -14.83
C ASP A 193 0.90 -13.57 -14.12
N PHE A 194 1.51 -12.40 -14.40
CA PHE A 194 1.09 -11.15 -13.79
C PHE A 194 -0.17 -10.64 -14.48
N SER A 195 -1.30 -11.23 -14.13
CA SER A 195 -2.61 -10.90 -14.71
C SER A 195 -3.71 -10.89 -13.66
N GLN A 196 -4.77 -10.12 -13.92
CA GLN A 196 -5.95 -10.09 -13.06
C GLN A 196 -6.63 -11.48 -12.99
N LYS A 197 -6.60 -12.23 -14.08
CA LYS A 197 -7.20 -13.58 -14.16
C LYS A 197 -6.47 -14.58 -13.26
N ALA A 198 -5.16 -14.46 -13.12
CA ALA A 198 -4.34 -15.33 -12.29
C ALA A 198 -4.32 -14.90 -10.82
N THR A 199 -4.78 -13.70 -10.51
CA THR A 199 -4.83 -13.18 -9.14
C THR A 199 -5.94 -13.88 -8.35
N VAL A 200 -5.58 -14.35 -7.16
CA VAL A 200 -6.51 -14.99 -6.23
C VAL A 200 -6.76 -14.05 -5.05
N THR A 201 -8.03 -13.87 -4.69
CA THR A 201 -8.45 -13.12 -3.51
C THR A 201 -8.88 -14.07 -2.41
N ARG A 202 -8.40 -13.84 -1.19
CA ARG A 202 -8.74 -14.61 0.02
C ARG A 202 -9.27 -13.66 1.09
N GLN A 203 -10.45 -13.94 1.62
CA GLN A 203 -10.95 -13.30 2.82
C GLN A 203 -10.30 -13.99 4.03
N LEU A 204 -9.69 -13.22 4.91
CA LEU A 204 -8.96 -13.76 6.08
C LEU A 204 -9.77 -13.67 7.36
N THR A 205 -10.73 -12.74 7.44
CA THR A 205 -11.60 -12.54 8.60
C THR A 205 -13.05 -12.62 8.18
N ASP A 206 -13.92 -12.89 9.14
CA ASP A 206 -15.37 -12.90 8.96
C ASP A 206 -16.01 -12.04 10.06
N PHE A 207 -15.71 -10.75 10.01
CA PHE A 207 -16.33 -9.79 10.93
C PHE A 207 -17.79 -9.58 10.57
N THR A 208 -18.61 -9.66 11.59
CA THR A 208 -20.02 -9.30 11.53
C THR A 208 -20.22 -7.99 12.28
N ASN A 209 -21.32 -7.30 12.00
CA ASN A 209 -21.66 -6.08 12.73
C ASN A 209 -22.00 -6.39 14.20
N ASN A 210 -20.99 -6.49 15.06
CA ASN A 210 -21.08 -6.87 16.47
C ASN A 210 -20.42 -5.86 17.40
N GLY A 211 -20.22 -4.61 16.95
CA GLY A 211 -19.55 -3.55 17.72
C GLY A 211 -18.04 -3.68 17.79
N LYS A 212 -17.45 -4.57 16.97
CA LYS A 212 -16.01 -4.72 16.85
C LYS A 212 -15.52 -4.07 15.56
N SER A 213 -14.39 -3.41 15.65
CA SER A 213 -13.67 -2.84 14.52
C SER A 213 -12.21 -3.25 14.58
N PHE A 214 -11.48 -3.01 13.52
CA PHE A 214 -10.05 -3.32 13.46
C PHE A 214 -9.31 -2.20 12.73
N MET A 215 -8.02 -2.12 13.00
CA MET A 215 -7.10 -1.16 12.38
C MET A 215 -5.71 -1.75 12.21
N GLY A 216 -4.83 -0.99 11.56
CA GLY A 216 -3.40 -1.27 11.53
C GLY A 216 -3.05 -2.59 10.85
N VAL A 217 -3.78 -3.01 9.82
CA VAL A 217 -3.47 -4.24 9.10
C VAL A 217 -2.08 -4.17 8.50
N LYS A 218 -1.26 -5.19 8.74
CA LYS A 218 0.13 -5.27 8.27
C LYS A 218 0.45 -6.63 7.68
N ILE A 219 1.35 -6.65 6.71
CA ILE A 219 1.97 -7.88 6.20
C ILE A 219 3.48 -7.81 6.37
N THR A 220 4.07 -8.79 7.04
CA THR A 220 5.49 -8.85 7.33
C THR A 220 6.09 -10.12 6.76
N LYS A 221 7.05 -9.97 5.85
CA LYS A 221 7.79 -11.10 5.29
C LYS A 221 8.78 -11.65 6.32
N ILE A 222 8.63 -12.91 6.71
CA ILE A 222 9.57 -13.64 7.58
C ILE A 222 10.55 -14.44 6.72
N SER A 223 10.03 -15.08 5.66
CA SER A 223 10.81 -15.79 4.64
C SER A 223 10.03 -15.82 3.33
N ASP A 224 10.61 -16.39 2.28
CA ASP A 224 9.91 -16.53 0.99
C ASP A 224 8.64 -17.40 1.05
N ASN A 225 8.50 -18.20 2.08
CA ASN A 225 7.34 -19.08 2.27
C ASN A 225 6.65 -18.89 3.64
N ARG A 226 6.88 -17.76 4.30
CA ARG A 226 6.21 -17.45 5.56
C ARG A 226 6.06 -15.95 5.74
N PHE A 227 4.81 -15.51 5.88
CA PHE A 227 4.43 -14.12 6.09
C PHE A 227 3.51 -14.05 7.30
N MET A 228 3.71 -13.04 8.13
CA MET A 228 2.81 -12.72 9.24
C MET A 228 1.85 -11.64 8.77
N ILE A 229 0.56 -11.87 8.97
CA ILE A 229 -0.47 -10.87 8.83
C ILE A 229 -0.94 -10.53 10.23
N SER A 230 -0.99 -9.26 10.58
CA SER A 230 -1.40 -8.78 11.89
C SER A 230 -2.37 -7.61 11.77
N TRP A 231 -3.25 -7.49 12.75
CA TRP A 231 -4.19 -6.38 12.88
C TRP A 231 -4.55 -6.20 14.36
N GLU A 232 -5.07 -5.05 14.68
CA GLU A 232 -5.58 -4.73 16.01
C GLU A 232 -7.11 -4.72 15.99
N GLU A 233 -7.72 -5.53 16.83
CA GLU A 233 -9.16 -5.52 17.06
C GLU A 233 -9.46 -4.68 18.28
N TYR A 234 -10.43 -3.81 18.18
CA TYR A 234 -10.93 -3.01 19.30
C TYR A 234 -12.44 -3.08 19.38
N VAL A 235 -12.94 -2.87 20.60
CA VAL A 235 -14.38 -2.76 20.85
C VAL A 235 -14.69 -1.28 20.99
N ASP A 236 -15.59 -0.80 20.15
CA ASP A 236 -16.15 0.53 20.29
C ASP A 236 -17.20 0.49 21.42
N PRO A 237 -16.95 1.16 22.55
CA PRO A 237 -17.85 1.08 23.69
C PRO A 237 -19.18 1.81 23.47
N GLU A 238 -19.27 2.70 22.50
CA GLU A 238 -20.46 3.53 22.30
C GLU A 238 -21.15 3.28 20.96
N ASN A 239 -20.66 2.31 20.18
CA ASN A 239 -21.13 2.10 18.81
C ASN A 239 -20.96 3.36 17.92
N GLU A 240 -20.10 4.30 18.36
CA GLU A 240 -19.77 5.49 17.61
C GLU A 240 -18.75 5.14 16.52
N LYS A 241 -19.07 5.50 15.31
CA LYS A 241 -18.33 5.21 14.10
C LYS A 241 -16.89 5.70 14.07
N TYR A 242 -16.54 6.58 14.95
CA TYR A 242 -15.26 7.24 15.07
C TYR A 242 -14.94 7.36 16.56
N ALA A 243 -14.49 6.26 17.18
CA ALA A 243 -13.82 6.40 18.45
C ALA A 243 -12.61 7.30 18.22
N ASP A 244 -12.60 8.49 18.81
CA ASP A 244 -11.37 9.25 18.91
C ASP A 244 -10.32 8.34 19.55
N ASP A 245 -9.09 8.33 19.04
CA ASP A 245 -8.00 7.44 19.48
C ASP A 245 -7.81 7.38 21.00
N ASP A 246 -8.29 8.40 21.72
CA ASP A 246 -8.21 8.52 23.18
C ASP A 246 -9.23 7.67 23.95
N ASN A 247 -10.23 7.07 23.30
CA ASN A 247 -11.33 6.34 23.94
C ASN A 247 -11.35 4.82 23.66
N LEU A 248 -10.31 4.27 23.06
CA LEU A 248 -10.20 2.82 22.84
C LEU A 248 -10.12 2.09 24.17
N SER A 249 -11.20 1.39 24.56
CA SER A 249 -11.33 0.78 25.88
C SER A 249 -10.46 -0.47 26.06
N SER A 250 -10.12 -1.17 25.01
CA SER A 250 -9.14 -2.27 24.96
C SER A 250 -8.87 -2.67 23.52
N SER A 251 -7.62 -2.87 23.18
CA SER A 251 -7.23 -3.43 21.91
C SER A 251 -6.57 -4.80 22.09
N THR A 252 -6.78 -5.65 21.12
CA THR A 252 -6.16 -6.96 21.06
C THR A 252 -5.45 -7.11 19.72
N LEU A 253 -4.14 -7.37 19.77
CA LEU A 253 -3.36 -7.68 18.58
C LEU A 253 -3.65 -9.12 18.16
N HIS A 254 -4.11 -9.26 16.93
CA HIS A 254 -4.34 -10.53 16.25
C HIS A 254 -3.24 -10.76 15.21
N TYR A 255 -2.83 -11.99 15.01
CA TYR A 255 -1.94 -12.34 13.93
C TYR A 255 -2.09 -13.80 13.50
N LEU A 256 -1.80 -14.05 12.23
CA LEU A 256 -1.74 -15.38 11.65
C LEU A 256 -0.58 -15.46 10.64
N PHE A 257 -0.25 -16.67 10.23
CA PHE A 257 0.78 -16.88 9.21
C PHE A 257 0.17 -17.46 7.94
N VAL A 258 0.68 -16.96 6.81
CA VAL A 258 0.40 -17.50 5.48
C VAL A 258 1.69 -17.91 4.79
N ASP A 259 1.59 -18.87 3.84
CA ASP A 259 2.70 -19.24 2.98
C ASP A 259 2.90 -18.25 1.82
N GLY A 260 3.91 -18.47 0.96
CA GLY A 260 4.21 -17.63 -0.19
C GLY A 260 3.12 -17.60 -1.27
N LYS A 261 2.11 -18.46 -1.18
CA LYS A 261 0.93 -18.53 -2.05
C LYS A 261 -0.34 -18.02 -1.36
N GLY A 262 -0.17 -17.40 -0.18
CA GLY A 262 -1.26 -16.86 0.61
C GLY A 262 -2.18 -17.90 1.27
N ASN A 263 -1.77 -19.17 1.38
CA ASN A 263 -2.53 -20.14 2.13
C ASN A 263 -2.24 -19.96 3.63
N THR A 264 -3.27 -19.95 4.46
CA THR A 264 -3.12 -19.89 5.91
C THR A 264 -2.43 -21.17 6.42
N ILE A 265 -1.34 -21.01 7.15
CA ILE A 265 -0.50 -22.11 7.68
C ILE A 265 -0.48 -22.17 9.19
N SER A 266 -1.25 -21.33 9.87
CA SER A 266 -1.40 -21.35 11.33
C SER A 266 -2.85 -21.08 11.70
N LYS A 267 -3.22 -21.39 12.95
CA LYS A 267 -4.37 -20.76 13.57
C LYS A 267 -4.09 -19.27 13.79
N GLU A 268 -5.11 -18.50 14.07
CA GLU A 268 -5.00 -17.15 14.57
C GLU A 268 -4.46 -17.16 16.02
N PHE A 269 -3.62 -16.18 16.32
CA PHE A 269 -3.08 -15.93 17.66
C PHE A 269 -3.49 -14.53 18.09
N THR A 270 -3.60 -14.35 19.41
CA THR A 270 -3.92 -13.07 20.02
C THR A 270 -2.91 -12.73 21.11
N THR A 271 -2.66 -11.45 21.30
CA THR A 271 -1.86 -10.95 22.41
C THR A 271 -2.23 -9.51 22.74
N VAL A 272 -1.89 -9.07 23.95
CA VAL A 272 -2.05 -7.67 24.36
C VAL A 272 -0.78 -6.91 24.01
N ALA A 273 -0.77 -6.28 22.86
CA ALA A 273 0.32 -5.43 22.41
C ALA A 273 -0.23 -4.42 21.39
N PRO A 274 0.14 -3.16 21.46
CA PRO A 274 -0.24 -2.19 20.45
C PRO A 274 0.47 -2.48 19.12
N ILE A 275 -0.20 -2.20 18.01
CA ILE A 275 0.43 -2.20 16.70
C ILE A 275 1.01 -0.81 16.42
N SER A 276 2.18 -0.77 15.80
CA SER A 276 2.79 0.49 15.37
C SER A 276 2.24 0.90 14.00
N ASP A 277 2.18 2.18 13.72
CA ASP A 277 1.89 2.72 12.37
C ASP A 277 2.95 2.31 11.35
N CYS A 278 4.16 2.04 11.81
CA CYS A 278 5.24 1.57 10.96
C CYS A 278 5.05 0.11 10.53
N GLN A 279 5.53 -0.22 9.33
CA GLN A 279 5.61 -1.61 8.90
C GLN A 279 6.58 -2.40 9.81
N PRO A 280 6.17 -3.56 10.33
CA PRO A 280 7.05 -4.40 11.13
C PRO A 280 8.26 -4.89 10.33
N VAL A 281 9.38 -5.03 11.00
CA VAL A 281 10.61 -5.59 10.43
C VAL A 281 11.02 -6.83 11.19
N VAL A 282 11.52 -7.83 10.47
CA VAL A 282 12.11 -9.02 11.06
C VAL A 282 13.58 -8.73 11.36
N LYS A 283 13.97 -8.94 12.59
CA LYS A 283 15.37 -8.87 13.01
C LYS A 283 15.95 -10.28 12.98
N ASP A 284 17.02 -10.46 12.20
CA ASP A 284 17.81 -11.68 12.25
C ASP A 284 18.40 -11.84 13.65
N SER A 285 18.24 -13.02 14.23
CA SER A 285 18.73 -13.37 15.57
C SER A 285 20.16 -13.91 15.50
#